data_7b9509d6e7bbefb1a337944c1e97a050
#
_entry.id   7b9509d6e7bbefb1a337944c1e97a050
#
_cell.length_a   1.000
_cell.length_b   1.000
_cell.length_c   1.000
_cell.angle_alpha   90.00
_cell.angle_beta   90.00
_cell.angle_gamma   90.00
#
_symmetry.space_group_name_H-M   'P 1'
#
loop_
_entity.id
_entity.type
_entity.pdbx_description
1 polymer ?
#
loop_
_entity_poly.entity_id
_entity_poly.type
_entity_poly.pdbx_seq_one_letter_code
_entity_poly.pdbx_strand_id
1 'polypeptide(L)'
;HAYIEFDQEIVAVGRSHLIPTSSNGSQSDFPGQSGPKTPPFSALDASNRPAIQIRQMGTLEAHRRKGLAAVVLESLEKASIQQFGAVSGFLQAREVAIPFYQSQGWEVVDEPYSIPNVGPHRSMMKRF
;
A
#
# COMPACT_ATOMS: atom_id res chain seq x y z
N HIS A 1 -4.43 -0.14 -11.06
CA HIS A 1 -5.55 0.28 -10.21
C HIS A 1 -6.57 -0.84 -10.06
N ALA A 2 -7.19 -0.90 -8.91
CA ALA A 2 -8.37 -1.73 -8.68
C ALA A 2 -9.46 -0.87 -8.04
N TYR A 3 -10.70 -1.14 -8.41
CA TYR A 3 -11.84 -0.42 -7.83
C TYR A 3 -13.08 -1.31 -7.82
N ILE A 4 -14.05 -0.94 -6.99
CA ILE A 4 -15.36 -1.58 -6.92
C ILE A 4 -16.41 -0.52 -7.20
N GLU A 5 -17.30 -0.80 -8.15
CA GLU A 5 -18.46 0.04 -8.46
C GLU A 5 -19.72 -0.56 -7.85
N PHE A 6 -20.58 0.32 -7.37
CA PHE A 6 -21.93 -0.01 -6.94
C PHE A 6 -22.87 1.12 -7.40
N ASP A 7 -23.92 0.78 -8.15
CA ASP A 7 -24.85 1.74 -8.73
C ASP A 7 -24.16 2.86 -9.52
N GLN A 8 -23.16 2.50 -10.35
CA GLN A 8 -22.37 3.42 -11.17
C GLN A 8 -21.49 4.37 -10.35
N GLU A 9 -21.31 4.11 -9.07
CA GLU A 9 -20.42 4.87 -8.21
C GLU A 9 -19.23 4.00 -7.77
N ILE A 10 -18.03 4.57 -7.81
CA ILE A 10 -16.84 3.88 -7.31
C ILE A 10 -16.85 3.96 -5.79
N VAL A 11 -16.98 2.81 -5.11
CA VAL A 11 -17.13 2.74 -3.66
C VAL A 11 -15.86 2.29 -2.93
N ALA A 12 -14.93 1.69 -3.64
CA ALA A 12 -13.62 1.30 -3.08
C ALA A 12 -12.56 1.37 -4.17
N VAL A 13 -11.37 1.82 -3.81
CA VAL A 13 -10.25 1.98 -4.74
C VAL A 13 -8.95 1.56 -4.10
N GLY A 14 -7.98 1.23 -4.94
CA GLY A 14 -6.60 1.02 -4.54
C GLY A 14 -5.70 1.03 -5.75
N ARG A 15 -4.41 1.24 -5.51
CA ARG A 15 -3.41 1.27 -6.56
C ARG A 15 -2.15 0.53 -6.11
N SER A 16 -1.54 -0.21 -7.03
CA SER A 16 -0.21 -0.78 -6.83
C SER A 16 0.70 -0.36 -7.98
N HIS A 17 1.99 -0.27 -7.69
CA HIS A 17 3.00 -0.04 -8.72
C HIS A 17 4.28 -0.81 -8.36
N LEU A 18 5.03 -1.17 -9.40
CA LEU A 18 6.33 -1.80 -9.21
C LEU A 18 7.30 -0.78 -8.59
N ILE A 19 8.02 -1.21 -7.55
CA ILE A 19 9.08 -0.38 -6.98
C ILE A 19 10.31 -0.53 -7.88
N PRO A 20 10.79 0.58 -8.49
CA PRO A 20 11.99 0.52 -9.34
C PRO A 20 13.20 -0.02 -8.58
N THR A 21 14.06 -0.77 -9.25
CA THR A 21 15.27 -1.34 -8.63
C THR A 21 16.23 -0.28 -8.06
N SER A 22 16.14 0.94 -8.57
CA SER A 22 16.91 2.09 -8.08
C SER A 22 16.27 2.81 -6.90
N SER A 23 15.06 2.41 -6.48
CA SER A 23 14.30 3.06 -5.43
C SER A 23 14.34 2.24 -4.14
N ASN A 24 14.32 2.95 -3.01
CA ASN A 24 14.19 2.36 -1.67
C ASN A 24 12.80 2.62 -1.06
N GLY A 25 11.86 3.14 -1.86
CA GLY A 25 10.50 3.44 -1.41
C GLY A 25 10.33 4.79 -0.71
N SER A 26 11.38 5.62 -0.61
CA SER A 26 11.32 6.89 0.11
C SER A 26 10.85 8.07 -0.76
N GLN A 27 10.05 7.80 -1.79
CA GLN A 27 9.59 8.85 -2.71
C GLN A 27 8.35 9.56 -2.18
N SER A 28 8.23 10.87 -2.51
CA SER A 28 6.98 11.59 -2.27
C SER A 28 5.89 11.07 -3.20
N ASP A 29 4.61 11.23 -2.79
CA ASP A 29 3.48 10.76 -3.59
C ASP A 29 3.32 11.51 -4.92
N PHE A 30 3.97 12.65 -5.08
CA PHE A 30 3.86 13.51 -6.25
C PHE A 30 5.24 13.70 -6.89
N PRO A 31 5.50 13.05 -8.06
CA PRO A 31 6.77 13.23 -8.76
C PRO A 31 7.05 14.72 -9.05
N GLY A 32 8.27 15.15 -8.77
CA GLY A 32 8.69 16.52 -9.02
C GLY A 32 8.30 17.53 -7.97
N GLN A 33 7.61 17.14 -6.90
CA GLN A 33 7.28 18.03 -5.80
C GLN A 33 8.21 17.82 -4.60
N SER A 34 8.60 18.94 -3.97
CA SER A 34 9.33 18.93 -2.72
C SER A 34 8.34 18.72 -1.57
N GLY A 35 7.90 17.50 -1.35
CA GLY A 35 7.07 17.15 -0.19
C GLY A 35 7.89 16.38 0.84
N PRO A 36 7.35 16.17 2.06
CA PRO A 36 8.01 15.30 3.02
C PRO A 36 8.16 13.90 2.41
N LYS A 37 9.40 13.41 2.41
CA LYS A 37 9.69 12.05 1.97
C LYS A 37 9.37 11.09 3.09
N THR A 38 8.75 9.97 2.74
CA THR A 38 8.58 8.87 3.68
C THR A 38 9.91 8.14 3.88
N PRO A 39 10.11 7.49 5.04
CA PRO A 39 11.31 6.68 5.25
C PRO A 39 11.43 5.55 4.22
N PRO A 40 12.65 5.12 3.88
CA PRO A 40 12.83 3.95 3.02
C PRO A 40 12.33 2.68 3.73
N PHE A 41 11.95 1.69 2.94
CA PHE A 41 11.61 0.37 3.47
C PHE A 41 12.92 -0.41 3.72
N SER A 42 13.24 -0.67 4.99
CA SER A 42 14.50 -1.33 5.34
C SER A 42 14.59 -2.77 4.83
N ALA A 43 13.45 -3.45 4.72
CA ALA A 43 13.39 -4.84 4.24
C ALA A 43 13.40 -4.95 2.70
N LEU A 44 13.49 -3.83 1.98
CA LEU A 44 13.46 -3.81 0.52
C LEU A 44 14.87 -4.08 -0.03
N ASP A 45 15.25 -5.35 -0.02
CA ASP A 45 16.55 -5.82 -0.52
C ASP A 45 16.35 -6.74 -1.73
N ALA A 46 17.45 -7.26 -2.27
CA ALA A 46 17.43 -8.12 -3.46
C ALA A 46 16.55 -9.37 -3.27
N SER A 47 16.48 -9.92 -2.06
CA SER A 47 15.71 -11.13 -1.77
C SER A 47 14.18 -10.90 -1.81
N ASN A 48 13.76 -9.64 -1.67
CA ASN A 48 12.34 -9.24 -1.68
C ASN A 48 11.92 -8.54 -2.97
N ARG A 49 12.73 -8.61 -4.02
CA ARG A 49 12.42 -8.02 -5.32
C ARG A 49 12.16 -9.10 -6.38
N PRO A 50 11.28 -8.88 -7.35
CA PRO A 50 10.48 -7.67 -7.58
C PRO A 50 9.47 -7.40 -6.47
N ALA A 51 9.33 -6.14 -6.09
CA ALA A 51 8.42 -5.71 -5.04
C ALA A 51 7.48 -4.63 -5.56
N ILE A 52 6.27 -4.57 -5.01
CA ILE A 52 5.29 -3.54 -5.34
C ILE A 52 4.97 -2.70 -4.12
N GLN A 53 4.45 -1.51 -4.37
CA GLN A 53 3.93 -0.65 -3.32
C GLN A 53 2.44 -0.44 -3.52
N ILE A 54 1.68 -0.61 -2.45
CA ILE A 54 0.24 -0.32 -2.42
C ILE A 54 0.06 1.14 -2.02
N ARG A 55 -0.79 1.84 -2.74
CA ARG A 55 -1.11 3.25 -2.49
C ARG A 55 -2.59 3.53 -2.69
N GLN A 56 -3.04 4.63 -2.09
CA GLN A 56 -4.37 5.20 -2.33
C GLN A 56 -5.51 4.23 -2.09
N MET A 57 -5.39 3.40 -1.05
CA MET A 57 -6.48 2.54 -0.60
C MET A 57 -7.56 3.39 0.04
N GLY A 58 -8.79 3.20 -0.39
CA GLY A 58 -9.92 3.93 0.17
C GLY A 58 -11.25 3.25 -0.10
N THR A 59 -12.20 3.49 0.79
CA THR A 59 -13.58 3.03 0.66
C THR A 59 -14.50 4.17 1.10
N LEU A 60 -15.58 4.42 0.34
CA LEU A 60 -16.59 5.39 0.76
C LEU A 60 -17.15 5.00 2.12
N GLU A 61 -17.41 5.99 2.97
CA GLU A 61 -17.84 5.76 4.34
C GLU A 61 -19.11 4.91 4.41
N ALA A 62 -20.08 5.17 3.52
CA ALA A 62 -21.33 4.41 3.46
C ALA A 62 -21.12 2.91 3.14
N HIS A 63 -19.97 2.53 2.61
CA HIS A 63 -19.65 1.16 2.21
C HIS A 63 -18.53 0.53 3.03
N ARG A 64 -18.09 1.18 4.09
CA ARG A 64 -17.09 0.61 5.02
C ARG A 64 -17.65 -0.61 5.73
N ARG A 65 -16.76 -1.50 6.18
CA ARG A 65 -17.09 -2.73 6.92
C ARG A 65 -17.84 -3.77 6.09
N LYS A 66 -17.85 -3.64 4.76
CA LYS A 66 -18.42 -4.64 3.84
C LYS A 66 -17.36 -5.56 3.23
N GLY A 67 -16.12 -5.50 3.71
CA GLY A 67 -15.01 -6.29 3.16
C GLY A 67 -14.50 -5.82 1.81
N LEU A 68 -14.91 -4.65 1.33
CA LEU A 68 -14.54 -4.16 0.00
C LEU A 68 -13.05 -3.81 -0.10
N ALA A 69 -12.48 -3.23 0.94
CA ALA A 69 -11.05 -2.92 0.96
C ALA A 69 -10.21 -4.19 0.87
N ALA A 70 -10.64 -5.27 1.53
CA ALA A 70 -9.95 -6.57 1.45
C ALA A 70 -10.00 -7.14 0.04
N VAL A 71 -11.14 -7.02 -0.65
CA VAL A 71 -11.29 -7.48 -2.04
C VAL A 71 -10.36 -6.68 -2.97
N VAL A 72 -10.31 -5.36 -2.83
CA VAL A 72 -9.42 -4.51 -3.63
C VAL A 72 -7.97 -4.87 -3.38
N LEU A 73 -7.58 -5.01 -2.12
CA LEU A 73 -6.19 -5.35 -1.74
C LEU A 73 -5.78 -6.70 -2.31
N GLU A 74 -6.63 -7.72 -2.19
CA GLU A 74 -6.36 -9.04 -2.73
C GLU A 74 -6.21 -9.01 -4.26
N SER A 75 -7.06 -8.26 -4.94
CA SER A 75 -6.97 -8.09 -6.39
C SER A 75 -5.65 -7.44 -6.81
N LEU A 76 -5.19 -6.42 -6.07
CA LEU A 76 -3.91 -5.78 -6.33
C LEU A 76 -2.73 -6.72 -6.11
N GLU A 77 -2.76 -7.54 -5.07
CA GLU A 77 -1.74 -8.54 -4.79
C GLU A 77 -1.66 -9.56 -5.94
N LYS A 78 -2.79 -10.12 -6.35
CA LYS A 78 -2.85 -11.09 -7.45
C LYS A 78 -2.36 -10.50 -8.77
N ALA A 79 -2.82 -9.30 -9.11
CA ALA A 79 -2.40 -8.64 -10.35
C ALA A 79 -0.89 -8.35 -10.35
N SER A 80 -0.35 -7.95 -9.21
CA SER A 80 1.08 -7.67 -9.08
C SER A 80 1.94 -8.92 -9.26
N ILE A 81 1.49 -10.05 -8.72
CA ILE A 81 2.17 -11.33 -8.91
C ILE A 81 2.13 -11.72 -10.40
N GLN A 82 0.98 -11.58 -11.05
CA GLN A 82 0.82 -11.96 -12.45
C GLN A 82 1.58 -11.05 -13.41
N GLN A 83 1.53 -9.73 -13.20
CA GLN A 83 2.11 -8.76 -14.13
C GLN A 83 3.61 -8.55 -13.93
N PHE A 84 4.08 -8.59 -12.70
CA PHE A 84 5.46 -8.22 -12.36
C PHE A 84 6.27 -9.38 -11.80
N GLY A 85 5.65 -10.53 -11.53
CA GLY A 85 6.31 -11.60 -10.79
C GLY A 85 6.69 -11.17 -9.38
N ALA A 86 5.90 -10.27 -8.78
CA ALA A 86 6.22 -9.70 -7.47
C ALA A 86 6.28 -10.79 -6.39
N VAL A 87 7.30 -10.73 -5.55
CA VAL A 87 7.50 -11.66 -4.43
C VAL A 87 7.16 -11.02 -3.09
N SER A 88 6.99 -9.72 -3.04
CA SER A 88 6.60 -8.99 -1.84
C SER A 88 5.87 -7.70 -2.19
N GLY A 89 5.16 -7.18 -1.19
CA GLY A 89 4.51 -5.88 -1.26
C GLY A 89 4.86 -5.04 -0.04
N PHE A 90 4.85 -3.73 -0.22
CA PHE A 90 5.11 -2.75 0.82
C PHE A 90 4.02 -1.69 0.79
N LEU A 91 3.73 -1.12 1.94
CA LEU A 91 2.83 0.02 2.06
C LEU A 91 3.15 0.85 3.29
N GLN A 92 2.60 2.05 3.30
CA GLN A 92 2.71 2.97 4.42
C GLN A 92 1.31 3.14 4.99
N ALA A 93 1.09 2.59 6.17
CA ALA A 93 -0.23 2.54 6.79
C ALA A 93 -0.38 3.63 7.84
N ARG A 94 -1.53 4.33 7.83
CA ARG A 94 -1.95 5.12 8.98
C ARG A 94 -2.12 4.19 10.17
N GLU A 95 -1.80 4.68 11.35
CA GLU A 95 -1.89 3.88 12.57
C GLU A 95 -3.27 3.22 12.74
N VAL A 96 -4.34 3.96 12.43
CA VAL A 96 -5.71 3.45 12.55
C VAL A 96 -6.02 2.31 11.56
N ALA A 97 -5.27 2.19 10.47
CA ALA A 97 -5.46 1.16 9.45
C ALA A 97 -4.62 -0.10 9.69
N ILE A 98 -3.66 -0.07 10.59
CA ILE A 98 -2.77 -1.19 10.85
C ILE A 98 -3.53 -2.48 11.15
N PRO A 99 -4.54 -2.51 12.05
CA PRO A 99 -5.27 -3.75 12.32
C PRO A 99 -5.91 -4.37 11.07
N PHE A 100 -6.41 -3.54 10.16
CA PHE A 100 -6.96 -4.04 8.90
C PHE A 100 -5.89 -4.77 8.08
N TYR A 101 -4.74 -4.14 7.86
CA TYR A 101 -3.67 -4.76 7.08
C TYR A 101 -3.12 -6.01 7.76
N GLN A 102 -3.01 -6.01 9.08
CA GLN A 102 -2.60 -7.20 9.83
C GLN A 102 -3.57 -8.37 9.60
N SER A 103 -4.87 -8.10 9.56
CA SER A 103 -5.89 -9.11 9.28
C SER A 103 -5.75 -9.71 7.87
N GLN A 104 -5.10 -8.99 6.96
CA GLN A 104 -4.86 -9.43 5.58
C GLN A 104 -3.47 -10.04 5.38
N GLY A 105 -2.75 -10.29 6.45
CA GLY A 105 -1.43 -10.95 6.40
C GLY A 105 -0.24 -10.01 6.26
N TRP A 106 -0.45 -8.71 6.39
CA TRP A 106 0.63 -7.72 6.35
C TRP A 106 1.24 -7.55 7.74
N GLU A 107 2.54 -7.30 7.78
CA GLU A 107 3.29 -7.12 9.01
C GLU A 107 3.91 -5.74 9.10
N VAL A 108 3.93 -5.17 10.30
CA VAL A 108 4.62 -3.91 10.58
C VAL A 108 6.12 -4.15 10.48
N VAL A 109 6.81 -3.30 9.74
CA VAL A 109 8.27 -3.25 9.64
C VAL A 109 8.71 -1.80 9.88
N ASP A 110 9.93 -1.60 10.33
CA ASP A 110 10.48 -0.28 10.60
C ASP A 110 9.82 0.49 11.75
N GLU A 111 10.46 1.57 12.15
CA GLU A 111 10.00 2.41 13.25
C GLU A 111 8.82 3.29 12.81
N PRO A 112 7.98 3.69 13.76
CA PRO A 112 6.89 4.63 13.45
C PRO A 112 7.43 5.99 13.03
N TYR A 113 6.68 6.67 12.18
CA TYR A 113 7.00 8.02 11.72
C TYR A 113 5.72 8.81 11.55
N SER A 114 5.84 10.14 11.48
CA SER A 114 4.70 11.02 11.27
C SER A 114 4.84 11.77 9.96
N ILE A 115 3.73 11.90 9.23
CA ILE A 115 3.65 12.74 8.04
C ILE A 115 2.99 14.05 8.45
N PRO A 116 3.62 15.23 8.20
CA PRO A 116 3.01 16.50 8.56
C PRO A 116 1.60 16.64 7.98
N ASN A 117 0.66 17.12 8.83
CA ASN A 117 -0.75 17.31 8.51
C ASN A 117 -1.54 16.02 8.22
N VAL A 118 -0.93 14.84 8.34
CA VAL A 118 -1.60 13.55 8.12
C VAL A 118 -1.60 12.70 9.39
N GLY A 119 -0.47 12.65 10.11
CA GLY A 119 -0.38 11.97 11.38
C GLY A 119 0.57 10.76 11.38
N PRO A 120 0.48 9.91 12.43
CA PRO A 120 1.40 8.79 12.58
C PRO A 120 1.14 7.70 11.55
N HIS A 121 2.25 7.11 11.06
CA HIS A 121 2.27 6.04 10.07
C HIS A 121 3.27 4.98 10.44
N ARG A 122 3.10 3.78 9.88
CA ARG A 122 4.09 2.71 9.91
C ARG A 122 4.19 2.03 8.56
N SER A 123 5.40 1.65 8.21
CA SER A 123 5.63 0.83 7.02
C SER A 123 5.22 -0.61 7.30
N MET A 124 4.61 -1.26 6.32
CA MET A 124 4.19 -2.66 6.42
C MET A 124 4.61 -3.42 5.17
N MET A 125 4.80 -4.72 5.30
CA MET A 125 5.12 -5.59 4.17
C MET A 125 4.37 -6.90 4.23
N LYS A 126 4.26 -7.55 3.08
CA LYS A 126 3.75 -8.92 2.95
C LYS A 126 4.59 -9.67 1.93
N ARG A 127 4.95 -10.90 2.23
CA ARG A 127 5.58 -11.81 1.26
C ARG A 127 4.50 -12.60 0.56
N PHE A 128 4.59 -12.62 -0.74
CA PHE A 128 3.60 -13.31 -1.57
C PHE A 128 3.97 -14.78 -1.81
#